data_8590cc5be789887a1e802bcc2b76d639
#
_entry.id   8590cc5be789887a1e802bcc2b76d639
#
_cell.length_a   1.000
_cell.length_b   1.000
_cell.length_c   1.000
_cell.angle_alpha   90.00
_cell.angle_beta   90.00
_cell.angle_gamma   90.00
#
_symmetry.space_group_name_H-M   'P 1'
#
loop_
_entity.id
_entity.type
_entity.pdbx_description
1 polymer ?
#
loop_
_entity_poly.entity_id
_entity_poly.type
_entity_poly.pdbx_seq_one_letter_code
_entity_poly.pdbx_strand_id
1 'polypeptide(L)'
;MKSITVELADRSYPIVFCPGLVTGADGSEQALLASKMGDSVFIVSNETVAGLYLEPLKRLLGDRKSDVYIMPDGEMYKTLDQIQAIIGELLAAGHTRETTLIALGGGVVGDITGFAAAVYQRGVAVIQIPTTLLSQVDSSVGGKTAVNHPLGKNMIGAFHQPKMVVMDVETLKTLSAREFSAGLAEIVKHAALADRDYFQWLQANQDSIMARDSACLMTMIEWSCR
;
A
#
# COMPACT_ATOMS: atom_id res chain seq x y z
N MET A 1 -5.99 -17.11 7.23
CA MET A 1 -5.27 -15.95 6.70
C MET A 1 -4.30 -16.41 5.61
N LYS A 2 -4.31 -15.77 4.45
CA LYS A 2 -3.43 -16.10 3.32
C LYS A 2 -2.27 -15.11 3.30
N SER A 3 -1.04 -15.56 3.06
CA SER A 3 0.13 -14.68 2.99
C SER A 3 1.19 -15.21 2.04
N ILE A 4 1.98 -14.28 1.50
CA ILE A 4 3.18 -14.55 0.71
C ILE A 4 4.34 -13.87 1.44
N THR A 5 5.50 -14.50 1.50
CA THR A 5 6.71 -13.86 2.02
C THR A 5 7.59 -13.41 0.85
N VAL A 6 7.98 -12.15 0.87
CA VAL A 6 9.03 -11.64 -0.01
C VAL A 6 10.37 -11.95 0.65
N GLU A 7 11.10 -12.90 0.08
CA GLU A 7 12.35 -13.42 0.66
C GLU A 7 13.54 -12.51 0.33
N LEU A 8 14.02 -11.76 1.32
CA LEU A 8 15.13 -10.80 1.20
C LEU A 8 16.11 -10.93 2.38
N ALA A 9 16.33 -12.16 2.86
CA ALA A 9 17.14 -12.47 4.05
C ALA A 9 16.63 -11.70 5.28
N ASP A 10 17.43 -10.82 5.87
CA ASP A 10 17.10 -10.02 7.06
C ASP A 10 16.03 -8.93 6.81
N ARG A 11 15.75 -8.64 5.53
CA ARG A 11 14.73 -7.66 5.10
C ARG A 11 13.46 -8.30 4.58
N SER A 12 13.27 -9.60 4.78
CA SER A 12 12.07 -10.32 4.36
C SER A 12 10.82 -9.76 5.04
N TYR A 13 9.71 -9.70 4.32
CA TYR A 13 8.45 -9.20 4.84
C TYR A 13 7.25 -9.94 4.28
N PRO A 14 6.14 -10.03 5.02
CA PRO A 14 4.92 -10.64 4.54
C PRO A 14 4.07 -9.69 3.71
N ILE A 15 3.46 -10.22 2.66
CA ILE A 15 2.26 -9.68 2.01
C ILE A 15 1.09 -10.49 2.56
N VAL A 16 0.15 -9.83 3.22
CA VAL A 16 -0.97 -10.48 3.92
C VAL A 16 -2.28 -10.09 3.26
N PHE A 17 -3.10 -11.08 2.96
CA PHE A 17 -4.43 -10.87 2.39
C PHE A 17 -5.46 -10.85 3.52
N CYS A 18 -6.04 -9.68 3.76
CA CYS A 18 -6.98 -9.41 4.85
C CYS A 18 -8.24 -8.73 4.29
N PRO A 19 -9.14 -9.48 3.59
CA PRO A 19 -10.37 -8.90 3.07
C PRO A 19 -11.22 -8.32 4.20
N GLY A 20 -11.58 -7.05 4.10
CA GLY A 20 -12.42 -6.38 5.09
C GLY A 20 -11.65 -5.69 6.22
N LEU A 21 -10.33 -5.77 6.29
CA LEU A 21 -9.57 -5.17 7.38
C LEU A 21 -9.80 -3.65 7.48
N VAL A 22 -9.57 -2.92 6.40
CA VAL A 22 -9.75 -1.46 6.37
C VAL A 22 -11.13 -1.04 5.88
N THR A 23 -11.95 -1.96 5.44
CA THR A 23 -13.37 -1.70 5.11
C THR A 23 -14.31 -1.98 6.28
N GLY A 24 -13.78 -2.51 7.40
CA GLY A 24 -14.49 -2.65 8.66
C GLY A 24 -15.26 -3.96 8.86
N ALA A 25 -14.96 -5.01 8.06
CA ALA A 25 -15.69 -6.26 8.12
C ALA A 25 -15.15 -7.25 9.16
N ASP A 26 -13.85 -7.30 9.44
CA ASP A 26 -13.25 -8.22 10.40
C ASP A 26 -12.02 -7.63 11.07
N GLY A 27 -11.88 -7.83 12.36
CA GLY A 27 -10.73 -7.41 13.18
C GLY A 27 -9.76 -8.54 13.52
N SER A 28 -9.89 -9.72 12.91
CA SER A 28 -9.09 -10.92 13.26
C SER A 28 -7.58 -10.72 13.02
N GLU A 29 -7.20 -9.86 12.07
CA GLU A 29 -5.81 -9.56 11.72
C GLU A 29 -5.22 -8.36 12.47
N GLN A 30 -5.99 -7.72 13.35
CA GLN A 30 -5.54 -6.57 14.13
C GLN A 30 -4.27 -6.87 14.94
N ALA A 31 -4.20 -8.05 15.55
CA ALA A 31 -3.04 -8.48 16.33
C ALA A 31 -1.77 -8.59 15.46
N LEU A 32 -1.90 -9.09 14.22
CA LEU A 32 -0.78 -9.19 13.30
C LEU A 32 -0.30 -7.80 12.89
N LEU A 33 -1.21 -6.90 12.52
CA LEU A 33 -0.89 -5.53 12.18
C LEU A 33 -0.18 -4.85 13.37
N ALA A 34 -0.74 -4.98 14.57
CA ALA A 34 -0.17 -4.42 15.79
C ALA A 34 1.25 -4.93 16.09
N SER A 35 1.55 -6.20 15.76
CA SER A 35 2.89 -6.80 15.99
C SER A 35 4.01 -6.22 15.11
N LYS A 36 3.67 -5.53 14.04
CA LYS A 36 4.62 -4.90 13.10
C LYS A 36 4.75 -3.40 13.28
N MET A 37 3.98 -2.80 14.19
CA MET A 37 4.00 -1.38 14.49
C MET A 37 4.84 -1.09 15.74
N GLY A 38 5.50 0.06 15.74
CA GLY A 38 6.16 0.62 16.91
C GLY A 38 5.18 1.25 17.90
N ASP A 39 5.71 2.07 18.82
CA ASP A 39 4.94 2.69 19.91
C ASP A 39 3.94 3.74 19.42
N SER A 40 4.23 4.37 18.29
CA SER A 40 3.38 5.35 17.65
C SER A 40 3.26 5.10 16.15
N VAL A 41 2.19 5.61 15.56
CA VAL A 41 1.87 5.45 14.15
C VAL A 41 1.64 6.82 13.52
N PHE A 42 2.11 6.98 12.29
CA PHE A 42 1.82 8.15 11.48
C PHE A 42 1.23 7.70 10.14
N ILE A 43 -0.05 8.03 9.92
CA ILE A 43 -0.78 7.60 8.74
C ILE A 43 -0.65 8.68 7.66
N VAL A 44 -0.25 8.28 6.47
CA VAL A 44 -0.29 9.14 5.28
C VAL A 44 -1.35 8.59 4.34
N SER A 45 -2.26 9.46 3.92
CA SER A 45 -3.31 9.13 2.97
C SER A 45 -3.61 10.33 2.07
N ASN A 46 -4.50 10.16 1.09
CA ASN A 46 -5.04 11.26 0.30
C ASN A 46 -6.51 11.53 0.65
N GLU A 47 -7.05 12.63 0.13
CA GLU A 47 -8.40 13.09 0.45
C GLU A 47 -9.46 12.02 0.15
N THR A 48 -9.41 11.40 -1.04
CA THR A 48 -10.38 10.38 -1.47
C THR A 48 -10.32 9.14 -0.60
N VAL A 49 -9.13 8.59 -0.38
CA VAL A 49 -8.95 7.32 0.35
C VAL A 49 -9.21 7.51 1.85
N ALA A 50 -8.78 8.64 2.42
CA ALA A 50 -9.03 8.96 3.82
C ALA A 50 -10.53 9.02 4.13
N GLY A 51 -11.33 9.62 3.25
CA GLY A 51 -12.79 9.67 3.39
C GLY A 51 -13.46 8.30 3.43
N LEU A 52 -12.83 7.28 2.86
CA LEU A 52 -13.37 5.92 2.78
C LEU A 52 -12.85 5.01 3.92
N TYR A 53 -11.55 5.06 4.24
CA TYR A 53 -10.89 4.01 5.00
C TYR A 53 -10.12 4.47 6.23
N LEU A 54 -9.96 5.78 6.46
CA LEU A 54 -9.18 6.28 7.58
C LEU A 54 -9.80 5.92 8.94
N GLU A 55 -11.10 6.14 9.12
CA GLU A 55 -11.76 5.87 10.39
C GLU A 55 -11.83 4.37 10.74
N PRO A 56 -12.09 3.44 9.80
CA PRO A 56 -11.90 2.02 10.06
C PRO A 56 -10.47 1.67 10.50
N LEU A 57 -9.46 2.19 9.80
CA LEU A 57 -8.06 1.96 10.18
C LEU A 57 -7.75 2.48 11.58
N LYS A 58 -8.18 3.69 11.93
CA LYS A 58 -7.99 4.24 13.29
C LYS A 58 -8.61 3.37 14.36
N ARG A 59 -9.79 2.80 14.14
CA ARG A 59 -10.40 1.86 15.09
C ARG A 59 -9.53 0.62 15.33
N LEU A 60 -8.85 0.12 14.30
CA LEU A 60 -7.93 -1.01 14.43
C LEU A 60 -6.68 -0.65 15.24
N LEU A 61 -6.26 0.61 15.26
CA LEU A 61 -5.09 1.06 16.03
C LEU A 61 -5.39 1.18 17.54
N GLY A 62 -6.67 1.27 17.93
CA GLY A 62 -7.08 1.43 19.33
C GLY A 62 -6.52 2.70 19.95
N ASP A 63 -6.06 2.61 21.20
CA ASP A 63 -5.51 3.74 21.97
C ASP A 63 -4.05 4.10 21.60
N ARG A 64 -3.48 3.49 20.55
CA ARG A 64 -2.12 3.78 20.10
C ARG A 64 -2.03 5.24 19.63
N LYS A 65 -0.97 5.95 20.06
CA LYS A 65 -0.71 7.30 19.55
C LYS A 65 -0.67 7.26 18.01
N SER A 66 -1.58 7.98 17.37
CA SER A 66 -1.67 8.02 15.90
C SER A 66 -1.96 9.43 15.41
N ASP A 67 -1.12 9.91 14.52
CA ASP A 67 -1.29 11.18 13.82
C ASP A 67 -1.49 10.91 12.32
N VAL A 68 -2.06 11.87 11.60
CA VAL A 68 -2.50 11.68 10.22
C VAL A 68 -2.07 12.86 9.37
N TYR A 69 -1.52 12.57 8.20
CA TYR A 69 -1.27 13.55 7.15
C TYR A 69 -2.12 13.20 5.91
N ILE A 70 -2.94 14.14 5.48
CA ILE A 70 -3.76 14.00 4.27
C ILE A 70 -3.18 14.87 3.18
N MET A 71 -2.70 14.22 2.12
CA MET A 71 -2.18 14.90 0.93
C MET A 71 -3.27 15.07 -0.13
N PRO A 72 -3.14 16.06 -1.03
CA PRO A 72 -4.03 16.14 -2.19
C PRO A 72 -3.90 14.94 -3.12
N ASP A 73 -4.98 14.64 -3.86
CA ASP A 73 -4.99 13.57 -4.86
C ASP A 73 -4.21 13.94 -6.12
N GLY A 74 -3.43 13.01 -6.63
CA GLY A 74 -2.82 13.09 -7.96
C GLY A 74 -1.31 12.95 -8.00
N GLU A 75 -0.85 12.46 -9.15
CA GLU A 75 0.58 12.25 -9.45
C GLU A 75 1.41 13.55 -9.38
N MET A 76 0.81 14.70 -9.62
CA MET A 76 1.48 16.00 -9.56
C MET A 76 2.00 16.35 -8.16
N TYR A 77 1.44 15.74 -7.13
CA TYR A 77 1.87 15.94 -5.74
C TYR A 77 2.97 14.97 -5.30
N LYS A 78 3.43 14.08 -6.18
CA LYS A 78 4.54 13.16 -5.90
C LYS A 78 5.88 13.90 -5.96
N THR A 79 6.15 14.76 -4.97
CA THR A 79 7.25 15.73 -4.96
C THR A 79 8.06 15.71 -3.67
N LEU A 80 9.25 16.30 -3.69
CA LEU A 80 10.07 16.53 -2.48
C LEU A 80 9.38 17.45 -1.47
N ASP A 81 8.56 18.40 -1.93
CA ASP A 81 7.82 19.29 -1.03
C ASP A 81 6.84 18.51 -0.15
N GLN A 82 6.19 17.47 -0.69
CA GLN A 82 5.35 16.58 0.10
C GLN A 82 6.15 15.79 1.14
N ILE A 83 7.35 15.34 0.79
CA ILE A 83 8.25 14.68 1.76
C ILE A 83 8.61 15.65 2.90
N GLN A 84 8.96 16.87 2.56
CA GLN A 84 9.30 17.91 3.56
C GLN A 84 8.11 18.22 4.47
N ALA A 85 6.90 18.33 3.93
CA ALA A 85 5.68 18.56 4.69
C ALA A 85 5.40 17.41 5.67
N ILE A 86 5.45 16.15 5.22
CA ILE A 86 5.27 14.96 6.07
C ILE A 86 6.30 14.93 7.19
N ILE A 87 7.58 15.20 6.89
CA ILE A 87 8.64 15.26 7.92
C ILE A 87 8.39 16.39 8.93
N GLY A 88 7.90 17.52 8.45
CA GLY A 88 7.53 18.65 9.32
C GLY A 88 6.46 18.28 10.34
N GLU A 89 5.39 17.60 9.91
CA GLU A 89 4.31 17.13 10.78
C GLU A 89 4.80 16.05 11.75
N LEU A 90 5.62 15.11 11.29
CA LEU A 90 6.25 14.09 12.15
C LEU A 90 7.07 14.73 13.30
N LEU A 91 7.86 15.76 12.99
CA LEU A 91 8.66 16.47 13.96
C LEU A 91 7.80 17.30 14.92
N ALA A 92 6.80 18.02 14.39
CA ALA A 92 5.87 18.82 15.20
C ALA A 92 5.07 17.98 16.19
N ALA A 93 4.64 16.78 15.76
CA ALA A 93 3.91 15.82 16.61
C ALA A 93 4.83 15.03 17.57
N GLY A 94 6.15 15.24 17.52
CA GLY A 94 7.12 14.57 18.38
C GLY A 94 7.25 13.08 18.13
N HIS A 95 7.12 12.65 16.87
CA HIS A 95 7.39 11.27 16.46
C HIS A 95 8.88 10.93 16.58
N THR A 96 9.17 9.69 16.95
CA THR A 96 10.53 9.19 17.22
C THR A 96 10.95 8.14 16.19
N ARG A 97 12.12 7.54 16.38
CA ARG A 97 12.62 6.44 15.55
C ARG A 97 11.77 5.16 15.66
N GLU A 98 10.99 5.04 16.72
CA GLU A 98 10.07 3.90 16.96
C GLU A 98 8.69 4.11 16.31
N THR A 99 8.51 5.21 15.60
CA THR A 99 7.27 5.45 14.84
C THR A 99 7.21 4.56 13.60
N THR A 100 6.03 3.99 13.35
CA THR A 100 5.74 3.32 12.10
C THR A 100 4.89 4.21 11.20
N LEU A 101 5.33 4.45 9.97
CA LEU A 101 4.51 5.11 8.97
C LEU A 101 3.56 4.09 8.33
N ILE A 102 2.31 4.46 8.11
CA ILE A 102 1.34 3.67 7.36
C ILE A 102 0.96 4.42 6.09
N ALA A 103 1.22 3.81 4.95
CA ALA A 103 0.76 4.31 3.66
C ALA A 103 -0.63 3.73 3.36
N LEU A 104 -1.69 4.52 3.50
CA LEU A 104 -3.07 4.12 3.19
C LEU A 104 -3.47 4.77 1.86
N GLY A 105 -3.32 4.06 0.74
CA GLY A 105 -3.64 4.65 -0.56
C GLY A 105 -3.12 3.90 -1.78
N GLY A 106 -3.17 4.55 -2.93
CA GLY A 106 -2.58 4.08 -4.18
C GLY A 106 -1.06 4.25 -4.22
N GLY A 107 -0.45 4.00 -5.39
CA GLY A 107 1.00 4.03 -5.60
C GLY A 107 1.66 5.37 -5.24
N VAL A 108 1.00 6.50 -5.49
CA VAL A 108 1.52 7.83 -5.12
C VAL A 108 1.71 7.95 -3.60
N VAL A 109 0.68 7.57 -2.84
CA VAL A 109 0.73 7.58 -1.36
C VAL A 109 1.79 6.60 -0.87
N GLY A 110 1.83 5.40 -1.45
CA GLY A 110 2.81 4.37 -1.12
C GLY A 110 4.25 4.82 -1.29
N ASP A 111 4.56 5.40 -2.45
CA ASP A 111 5.91 5.86 -2.79
C ASP A 111 6.36 7.04 -1.91
N ILE A 112 5.50 8.04 -1.73
CA ILE A 112 5.78 9.21 -0.89
C ILE A 112 6.00 8.78 0.56
N THR A 113 5.11 7.96 1.11
CA THR A 113 5.22 7.51 2.51
C THR A 113 6.46 6.65 2.72
N GLY A 114 6.72 5.74 1.79
CA GLY A 114 7.91 4.89 1.84
C GLY A 114 9.21 5.70 1.76
N PHE A 115 9.26 6.73 0.91
CA PHE A 115 10.43 7.60 0.84
C PHE A 115 10.56 8.51 2.06
N ALA A 116 9.46 9.05 2.58
CA ALA A 116 9.48 9.79 3.86
C ALA A 116 10.01 8.91 5.00
N ALA A 117 9.54 7.64 5.08
CA ALA A 117 10.04 6.69 6.06
C ALA A 117 11.53 6.39 5.89
N ALA A 118 12.02 6.28 4.66
CA ALA A 118 13.43 6.01 4.38
C ALA A 118 14.36 7.13 4.85
N VAL A 119 13.92 8.39 4.78
CA VAL A 119 14.77 9.55 5.11
C VAL A 119 14.51 10.10 6.51
N TYR A 120 13.30 9.93 7.08
CA TYR A 120 12.99 10.38 8.42
C TYR A 120 13.88 9.68 9.43
N GLN A 121 14.62 10.46 10.25
CA GLN A 121 15.59 9.96 11.25
C GLN A 121 16.53 8.85 10.73
N ARG A 122 16.86 8.84 9.44
CA ARG A 122 17.70 7.87 8.72
C ARG A 122 17.07 6.49 8.54
N GLY A 123 15.75 6.42 8.62
CA GLY A 123 14.97 5.22 8.38
C GLY A 123 14.10 4.83 9.58
N VAL A 124 12.78 4.76 9.33
CA VAL A 124 11.77 4.27 10.27
C VAL A 124 10.93 3.19 9.58
N ALA A 125 10.20 2.41 10.36
CA ALA A 125 9.35 1.35 9.82
C ALA A 125 8.23 1.93 8.94
N VAL A 126 7.87 1.20 7.89
CA VAL A 126 6.71 1.51 7.04
C VAL A 126 5.86 0.27 6.81
N ILE A 127 4.54 0.44 6.80
CA ILE A 127 3.54 -0.56 6.41
C ILE A 127 2.78 -0.01 5.21
N GLN A 128 2.60 -0.83 4.19
CA GLN A 128 1.82 -0.49 3.01
C GLN A 128 0.41 -1.07 3.11
N ILE A 129 -0.61 -0.24 2.89
CA ILE A 129 -2.02 -0.64 2.76
C ILE A 129 -2.51 -0.13 1.40
N PRO A 130 -2.17 -0.84 0.31
CA PRO A 130 -2.51 -0.41 -1.05
C PRO A 130 -4.00 -0.54 -1.32
N THR A 131 -4.62 0.52 -1.86
CA THR A 131 -6.06 0.59 -2.11
C THR A 131 -6.44 0.61 -3.59
N THR A 132 -5.47 0.61 -4.50
CA THR A 132 -5.70 0.46 -5.95
C THR A 132 -5.17 -0.87 -6.44
N LEU A 133 -5.76 -1.41 -7.52
CA LEU A 133 -5.31 -2.68 -8.08
C LEU A 133 -3.84 -2.61 -8.53
N LEU A 134 -3.44 -1.53 -9.19
CA LEU A 134 -2.06 -1.31 -9.61
C LEU A 134 -1.09 -1.30 -8.41
N SER A 135 -1.47 -0.66 -7.31
CA SER A 135 -0.61 -0.65 -6.12
C SER A 135 -0.55 -2.01 -5.43
N GLN A 136 -1.62 -2.82 -5.49
CA GLN A 136 -1.63 -4.16 -4.92
C GLN A 136 -0.75 -5.15 -5.69
N VAL A 137 -0.59 -4.98 -7.01
CA VAL A 137 0.16 -5.95 -7.84
C VAL A 137 1.56 -5.48 -8.25
N ASP A 138 1.88 -4.20 -8.06
CA ASP A 138 3.16 -3.63 -8.51
C ASP A 138 3.78 -2.71 -7.44
N SER A 139 3.27 -1.47 -7.27
CA SER A 139 4.03 -0.41 -6.58
C SER A 139 4.23 -0.63 -5.08
N SER A 140 3.41 -1.43 -4.38
CA SER A 140 3.63 -1.74 -2.96
C SER A 140 4.65 -2.86 -2.71
N VAL A 141 5.12 -3.53 -3.77
CA VAL A 141 6.02 -4.68 -3.68
C VAL A 141 7.42 -4.31 -4.18
N GLY A 142 8.46 -4.76 -3.47
CA GLY A 142 9.85 -4.56 -3.87
C GLY A 142 10.55 -3.35 -3.26
N GLY A 143 9.85 -2.54 -2.45
CA GLY A 143 10.46 -1.46 -1.66
C GLY A 143 11.02 -0.29 -2.47
N LYS A 144 10.63 -0.15 -3.73
CA LYS A 144 10.94 1.03 -4.53
C LYS A 144 10.09 2.19 -4.03
N THR A 145 10.72 3.25 -3.57
CA THR A 145 10.04 4.46 -3.10
C THR A 145 10.65 5.67 -3.77
N ALA A 146 9.84 6.58 -4.28
CA ALA A 146 10.35 7.68 -5.06
C ALA A 146 9.39 8.88 -5.13
N VAL A 147 9.94 10.02 -5.51
CA VAL A 147 9.21 11.20 -5.96
C VAL A 147 9.70 11.65 -7.33
N ASN A 148 8.90 12.47 -7.97
CA ASN A 148 9.17 13.00 -9.28
C ASN A 148 10.10 14.20 -9.22
N HIS A 149 10.85 14.39 -10.29
CA HIS A 149 11.63 15.59 -10.59
C HIS A 149 11.08 16.23 -11.87
N PRO A 150 11.16 17.55 -12.07
CA PRO A 150 10.71 18.19 -13.33
C PRO A 150 11.29 17.57 -14.60
N LEU A 151 12.46 16.95 -14.52
CA LEU A 151 13.16 16.32 -15.63
C LEU A 151 12.87 14.81 -15.78
N GLY A 152 12.07 14.20 -14.88
CA GLY A 152 11.77 12.77 -14.99
C GLY A 152 10.96 12.22 -13.82
N LYS A 153 10.16 11.20 -14.10
CA LYS A 153 9.39 10.47 -13.08
C LYS A 153 10.29 9.57 -12.24
N ASN A 154 10.01 9.50 -10.92
CA ASN A 154 10.65 8.59 -9.99
C ASN A 154 12.20 8.73 -9.92
N MET A 155 12.72 9.92 -10.16
CA MET A 155 14.17 10.15 -10.23
C MET A 155 14.85 10.31 -8.87
N ILE A 156 14.08 10.58 -7.81
CA ILE A 156 14.59 10.78 -6.46
C ILE A 156 13.90 9.80 -5.53
N GLY A 157 14.66 8.95 -4.84
CA GLY A 157 14.06 7.94 -3.98
C GLY A 157 15.06 7.04 -3.28
N ALA A 158 14.54 6.00 -2.66
CA ALA A 158 15.34 5.00 -1.94
C ALA A 158 14.71 3.61 -2.08
N PHE A 159 15.52 2.57 -1.92
CA PHE A 159 15.02 1.22 -1.67
C PHE A 159 14.76 1.05 -0.17
N HIS A 160 13.49 1.03 0.22
CA HIS A 160 13.06 0.90 1.61
C HIS A 160 11.97 -0.15 1.74
N GLN A 161 12.34 -1.34 2.22
CA GLN A 161 11.41 -2.46 2.30
C GLN A 161 10.38 -2.23 3.42
N PRO A 162 9.08 -2.47 3.16
CA PRO A 162 8.07 -2.37 4.19
C PRO A 162 8.22 -3.49 5.23
N LYS A 163 7.74 -3.26 6.44
CA LYS A 163 7.63 -4.32 7.45
C LYS A 163 6.50 -5.31 7.14
N MET A 164 5.51 -4.86 6.37
CA MET A 164 4.39 -5.66 5.91
C MET A 164 3.65 -4.92 4.80
N VAL A 165 3.04 -5.67 3.87
CA VAL A 165 2.02 -5.15 2.96
C VAL A 165 0.69 -5.82 3.32
N VAL A 166 -0.36 -5.03 3.53
CA VAL A 166 -1.70 -5.50 3.85
C VAL A 166 -2.62 -5.27 2.65
N MET A 167 -3.08 -6.35 2.06
CA MET A 167 -3.94 -6.31 0.88
C MET A 167 -5.39 -6.59 1.26
N ASP A 168 -6.20 -5.54 1.30
CA ASP A 168 -7.64 -5.62 1.43
C ASP A 168 -8.29 -5.48 0.06
N VAL A 169 -8.69 -6.61 -0.54
CA VAL A 169 -9.31 -6.63 -1.88
C VAL A 169 -10.67 -5.93 -1.91
N GLU A 170 -11.32 -5.77 -0.74
CA GLU A 170 -12.59 -5.06 -0.65
C GLU A 170 -12.45 -3.56 -1.01
N THR A 171 -11.26 -2.99 -0.84
CA THR A 171 -10.97 -1.60 -1.27
C THR A 171 -11.16 -1.42 -2.78
N LEU A 172 -11.01 -2.48 -3.56
CA LEU A 172 -11.16 -2.43 -5.02
C LEU A 172 -12.63 -2.24 -5.45
N LYS A 173 -13.61 -2.49 -4.56
CA LYS A 173 -15.03 -2.29 -4.88
C LYS A 173 -15.39 -0.80 -5.05
N THR A 174 -14.67 0.10 -4.41
CA THR A 174 -14.88 1.56 -4.54
C THR A 174 -13.98 2.19 -5.60
N LEU A 175 -13.02 1.42 -6.15
CA LEU A 175 -12.10 1.93 -7.15
C LEU A 175 -12.84 2.25 -8.47
N SER A 176 -12.50 3.36 -9.12
CA SER A 176 -13.09 3.71 -10.42
C SER A 176 -12.79 2.62 -11.47
N ALA A 177 -13.66 2.48 -12.47
CA ALA A 177 -13.43 1.53 -13.57
C ALA A 177 -12.12 1.81 -14.32
N ARG A 178 -11.75 3.08 -14.47
CA ARG A 178 -10.51 3.51 -15.12
C ARG A 178 -9.27 3.02 -14.35
N GLU A 179 -9.23 3.25 -13.04
CA GLU A 179 -8.12 2.83 -12.20
C GLU A 179 -8.04 1.30 -12.06
N PHE A 180 -9.19 0.63 -12.04
CA PHE A 180 -9.25 -0.82 -12.04
C PHE A 180 -8.66 -1.39 -13.34
N SER A 181 -9.05 -0.83 -14.50
CA SER A 181 -8.50 -1.23 -15.81
C SER A 181 -7.00 -0.96 -15.93
N ALA A 182 -6.50 0.13 -15.34
CA ALA A 182 -5.06 0.40 -15.29
C ALA A 182 -4.29 -0.69 -14.54
N GLY A 183 -4.81 -1.16 -13.41
CA GLY A 183 -4.21 -2.29 -12.68
C GLY A 183 -4.32 -3.61 -13.44
N LEU A 184 -5.44 -3.85 -14.14
CA LEU A 184 -5.59 -5.06 -14.98
C LEU A 184 -4.56 -5.10 -16.13
N ALA A 185 -4.19 -3.96 -16.69
CA ALA A 185 -3.18 -3.92 -17.74
C ALA A 185 -1.82 -4.44 -17.25
N GLU A 186 -1.44 -4.11 -16.01
CA GLU A 186 -0.21 -4.64 -15.39
C GLU A 186 -0.31 -6.14 -15.13
N ILE A 187 -1.46 -6.62 -14.64
CA ILE A 187 -1.71 -8.06 -14.43
C ILE A 187 -1.60 -8.84 -15.74
N VAL A 188 -2.20 -8.34 -16.82
CA VAL A 188 -2.09 -8.95 -18.16
C VAL A 188 -0.64 -8.96 -18.63
N LYS A 189 0.12 -7.90 -18.35
CA LYS A 189 1.56 -7.85 -18.63
C LYS A 189 2.32 -8.95 -17.87
N HIS A 190 2.08 -9.10 -16.56
CA HIS A 190 2.71 -10.16 -15.75
C HIS A 190 2.43 -11.54 -16.34
N ALA A 191 1.17 -11.85 -16.60
CA ALA A 191 0.76 -13.14 -17.15
C ALA A 191 1.34 -13.39 -18.54
N ALA A 192 1.32 -12.40 -19.43
CA ALA A 192 1.82 -12.54 -20.80
C ALA A 192 3.34 -12.76 -20.86
N LEU A 193 4.10 -12.19 -19.91
CA LEU A 193 5.55 -12.28 -19.88
C LEU A 193 6.07 -13.51 -19.15
N ALA A 194 5.38 -13.98 -18.11
CA ALA A 194 5.95 -14.92 -17.15
C ALA A 194 5.20 -16.25 -17.07
N ASP A 195 3.88 -16.31 -17.30
CA ASP A 195 3.09 -17.49 -16.95
C ASP A 195 1.87 -17.68 -17.87
N ARG A 196 1.99 -18.67 -18.77
CA ARG A 196 0.91 -19.03 -19.72
C ARG A 196 -0.35 -19.52 -19.00
N ASP A 197 -0.21 -20.27 -17.92
CA ASP A 197 -1.35 -20.85 -17.20
C ASP A 197 -2.09 -19.73 -16.48
N TYR A 198 -1.36 -18.74 -15.95
CA TYR A 198 -1.96 -17.53 -15.40
C TYR A 198 -2.74 -16.74 -16.45
N PHE A 199 -2.18 -16.59 -17.66
CA PHE A 199 -2.88 -15.90 -18.74
C PHE A 199 -4.18 -16.60 -19.12
N GLN A 200 -4.17 -17.93 -19.23
CA GLN A 200 -5.37 -18.72 -19.52
C GLN A 200 -6.40 -18.64 -18.39
N TRP A 201 -5.92 -18.62 -17.15
CA TRP A 201 -6.79 -18.46 -15.98
C TRP A 201 -7.50 -17.09 -15.99
N LEU A 202 -6.77 -16.01 -16.33
CA LEU A 202 -7.37 -14.67 -16.47
C LEU A 202 -8.48 -14.65 -17.54
N GLN A 203 -8.26 -15.28 -18.68
CA GLN A 203 -9.28 -15.39 -19.74
C GLN A 203 -10.51 -16.16 -19.28
N ALA A 204 -10.31 -17.29 -18.56
CA ALA A 204 -11.41 -18.12 -18.09
C ALA A 204 -12.23 -17.48 -16.96
N ASN A 205 -11.65 -16.50 -16.22
CA ASN A 205 -12.30 -15.86 -15.07
C ASN A 205 -12.67 -14.37 -15.35
N GLN A 206 -12.68 -13.94 -16.61
CA GLN A 206 -12.90 -12.53 -16.97
C GLN A 206 -14.16 -11.94 -16.34
N ASP A 207 -15.27 -12.63 -16.36
CA ASP A 207 -16.54 -12.13 -15.82
C ASP A 207 -16.47 -11.94 -14.29
N SER A 208 -15.87 -12.86 -13.56
CA SER A 208 -15.68 -12.77 -12.11
C SER A 208 -14.71 -11.64 -11.73
N ILE A 209 -13.66 -11.44 -12.51
CA ILE A 209 -12.71 -10.33 -12.35
C ILE A 209 -13.44 -8.99 -12.55
N MET A 210 -14.21 -8.86 -13.61
CA MET A 210 -14.96 -7.63 -13.92
C MET A 210 -16.08 -7.38 -12.92
N ALA A 211 -16.70 -8.43 -12.38
CA ALA A 211 -17.66 -8.34 -11.27
C ALA A 211 -17.01 -8.01 -9.91
N ARG A 212 -15.67 -7.96 -9.84
CA ARG A 212 -14.88 -7.74 -8.62
C ARG A 212 -15.19 -8.76 -7.51
N ASP A 213 -15.32 -10.03 -7.90
CA ASP A 213 -15.46 -11.11 -6.94
C ASP A 213 -14.21 -11.21 -6.05
N SER A 214 -14.40 -11.12 -4.74
CA SER A 214 -13.29 -11.01 -3.78
C SER A 214 -12.37 -12.22 -3.80
N ALA A 215 -12.91 -13.44 -3.95
CA ALA A 215 -12.10 -14.67 -3.99
C ALA A 215 -11.28 -14.74 -5.29
N CYS A 216 -11.90 -14.35 -6.41
CA CYS A 216 -11.24 -14.27 -7.70
C CYS A 216 -10.12 -13.20 -7.68
N LEU A 217 -10.39 -12.00 -7.16
CA LEU A 217 -9.40 -10.92 -7.03
C LEU A 217 -8.23 -11.34 -6.14
N MET A 218 -8.47 -12.00 -5.00
CA MET A 218 -7.38 -12.50 -4.15
C MET A 218 -6.48 -13.48 -4.90
N THR A 219 -7.05 -14.39 -5.66
CA THR A 219 -6.29 -15.37 -6.45
C THR A 219 -5.45 -14.67 -7.52
N MET A 220 -6.06 -13.73 -8.23
CA MET A 220 -5.41 -12.93 -9.26
C MET A 220 -4.23 -12.13 -8.72
N ILE A 221 -4.42 -11.40 -7.62
CA ILE A 221 -3.39 -10.57 -7.00
C ILE A 221 -2.26 -11.43 -6.43
N GLU A 222 -2.61 -12.52 -5.76
CA GLU A 222 -1.61 -13.47 -5.25
C GLU A 222 -0.71 -14.00 -6.36
N TRP A 223 -1.28 -14.38 -7.49
CA TRP A 223 -0.50 -14.89 -8.63
C TRP A 223 0.42 -13.82 -9.21
N SER A 224 -0.04 -12.58 -9.30
CA SER A 224 0.80 -11.45 -9.75
C SER A 224 1.96 -11.11 -8.79
N CYS A 225 1.82 -11.43 -7.49
CA CYS A 225 2.85 -11.15 -6.48
C CYS A 225 3.88 -12.28 -6.31
N ARG A 226 3.70 -13.42 -6.97
CA ARG A 226 4.63 -14.58 -6.99
C ARG A 226 5.64 -14.49 -8.12
#